data_a1dfc8ed4fb7cb79f555e411245c9ff2
#
_entry.id   a1dfc8ed4fb7cb79f555e411245c9ff2
#
_cell.length_a   1.000
_cell.length_b   1.000
_cell.length_c   1.000
_cell.angle_alpha   90.00
_cell.angle_beta   90.00
_cell.angle_gamma   90.00
#
_symmetry.space_group_name_H-M   'P 1'
#
loop_
_entity.id
_entity.type
_entity.pdbx_description
1 polymer ?
#
loop_
_entity_poly.entity_id
_entity_poly.type
_entity_poly.pdbx_seq_one_letter_code
_entity_poly.pdbx_strand_id
1 'polypeptide(L)'
;MKKIILLFILLLLTGCKDYTEINDLGIISGMIIDYKDNKYEITTEIITNDKESELQILNTTSTSIDEAIKELSKLTNKKVFIPHLKVLIITDNILKEDIDYYDYFLRNSKSSMNFYVYYIDSKIKDKIFKINDESDKNSLHIEKMLEFNKQIFSSTTPLTFIDLVYKKLEPGIDIIYPVIEIKNNNDKDILYLSNQISYKNNKLITFTEDESITYNILANTIDKSSITIDCDNESFTLQIQDIKTKYKWKKDLFNINSHINAKITDYECKYDLNDIDSLKKLEKLSINHINNEINNLIDKIKKDNNDVLGIENYIYKHDKNYNKNNFKLNNIKNKNNIEFNIISTGEIRK
;
A
#
# COMPACT_ATOMS: atom_id res chain seq x y z
N MET A 1 -17.27 50.60 -36.22
CA MET A 1 -16.81 49.21 -36.26
C MET A 1 -15.45 49.01 -35.59
N LYS A 2 -14.36 49.69 -36.03
CA LYS A 2 -13.00 49.49 -35.44
C LYS A 2 -12.93 49.75 -33.92
N LYS A 3 -13.61 50.77 -33.39
CA LYS A 3 -13.65 51.07 -31.94
C LYS A 3 -14.39 50.01 -31.10
N ILE A 4 -15.42 49.35 -31.67
CA ILE A 4 -16.18 48.27 -31.00
C ILE A 4 -15.33 46.99 -30.96
N ILE A 5 -14.58 46.70 -32.01
CA ILE A 5 -13.64 45.57 -32.07
C ILE A 5 -12.51 45.76 -31.06
N LEU A 6 -12.00 46.96 -30.91
CA LEU A 6 -10.96 47.27 -29.91
C LEU A 6 -11.47 47.09 -28.48
N LEU A 7 -12.72 47.49 -28.21
CA LEU A 7 -13.36 47.29 -26.91
C LEU A 7 -13.58 45.79 -26.60
N PHE A 8 -13.93 44.99 -27.60
CA PHE A 8 -14.09 43.54 -27.48
C PHE A 8 -12.77 42.81 -27.23
N ILE A 9 -11.67 43.26 -27.86
CA ILE A 9 -10.34 42.75 -27.63
C ILE A 9 -9.86 43.09 -26.22
N LEU A 10 -10.14 44.29 -25.70
CA LEU A 10 -9.82 44.69 -24.32
C LEU A 10 -10.59 43.85 -23.28
N LEU A 11 -11.82 43.43 -23.56
CA LEU A 11 -12.58 42.52 -22.69
C LEU A 11 -12.05 41.09 -22.69
N LEU A 12 -11.38 40.66 -23.78
CA LEU A 12 -10.74 39.34 -23.86
C LEU A 12 -9.36 39.30 -23.16
N LEU A 13 -8.80 40.44 -22.79
CA LEU A 13 -7.53 40.58 -22.07
C LEU A 13 -7.68 40.53 -20.55
N THR A 14 -8.90 40.42 -20.01
CA THR A 14 -9.12 40.14 -18.57
C THR A 14 -8.76 38.70 -18.30
N GLY A 15 -7.46 38.43 -18.30
CA GLY A 15 -6.90 37.11 -18.01
C GLY A 15 -7.20 36.63 -16.58
N CYS A 16 -7.10 35.33 -16.39
CA CYS A 16 -7.37 34.60 -15.16
C CYS A 16 -6.75 35.28 -13.93
N LYS A 17 -7.62 35.69 -13.00
CA LYS A 17 -7.28 36.39 -11.76
C LYS A 17 -6.70 35.44 -10.67
N ASP A 18 -6.65 34.13 -10.93
CA ASP A 18 -6.24 33.08 -9.98
C ASP A 18 -4.80 32.55 -10.24
N TYR A 19 -3.93 33.38 -10.80
CA TYR A 19 -2.52 33.00 -10.94
C TYR A 19 -1.84 33.08 -9.57
N THR A 20 -1.28 31.98 -9.10
CA THR A 20 -0.39 31.94 -7.93
C THR A 20 0.98 31.51 -8.43
N GLU A 21 2.01 32.30 -8.13
CA GLU A 21 3.37 31.93 -8.49
C GLU A 21 3.82 30.69 -7.72
N ILE A 22 4.63 29.85 -8.35
CA ILE A 22 5.14 28.64 -7.72
C ILE A 22 5.95 28.94 -6.45
N ASN A 23 6.59 30.11 -6.43
CA ASN A 23 7.35 30.60 -5.28
C ASN A 23 6.46 30.96 -4.08
N ASP A 24 5.17 31.21 -4.29
CA ASP A 24 4.21 31.52 -3.22
C ASP A 24 3.52 30.26 -2.69
N LEU A 25 3.82 29.08 -3.26
CA LEU A 25 3.24 27.81 -2.84
C LEU A 25 4.12 27.12 -1.80
N GLY A 26 3.46 26.61 -0.76
CA GLY A 26 3.98 25.59 0.14
C GLY A 26 3.37 24.24 -0.25
N ILE A 27 4.15 23.40 -0.92
CA ILE A 27 3.68 22.12 -1.46
C ILE A 27 3.73 21.07 -0.35
N ILE A 28 2.57 20.56 0.08
CA ILE A 28 2.51 19.42 0.99
C ILE A 28 2.89 18.17 0.20
N SER A 29 4.04 17.58 0.55
CA SER A 29 4.54 16.32 -0.01
C SER A 29 4.16 15.12 0.85
N GLY A 30 4.12 15.30 2.18
CA GLY A 30 3.73 14.29 3.16
C GLY A 30 2.77 14.84 4.19
N MET A 31 1.84 14.00 4.65
CA MET A 31 0.88 14.33 5.69
C MET A 31 0.68 13.15 6.63
N ILE A 32 0.76 13.39 7.93
CA ILE A 32 0.36 12.44 8.96
C ILE A 32 -0.95 12.94 9.58
N ILE A 33 -1.94 12.08 9.68
CA ILE A 33 -3.20 12.36 10.36
C ILE A 33 -3.32 11.46 11.57
N ASP A 34 -3.49 12.08 12.72
CA ASP A 34 -3.81 11.45 13.99
C ASP A 34 -5.13 12.00 14.53
N TYR A 35 -5.77 11.27 15.45
CA TYR A 35 -7.01 11.72 16.07
C TYR A 35 -6.96 11.45 17.57
N LYS A 36 -7.11 12.51 18.36
CA LYS A 36 -7.06 12.44 19.80
C LYS A 36 -7.92 13.52 20.43
N ASP A 37 -8.59 13.21 21.54
CA ASP A 37 -9.41 14.15 22.30
C ASP A 37 -10.46 14.87 21.40
N ASN A 38 -11.09 14.14 20.47
CA ASN A 38 -12.04 14.65 19.48
C ASN A 38 -11.47 15.71 18.53
N LYS A 39 -10.16 15.68 18.28
CA LYS A 39 -9.47 16.60 17.36
C LYS A 39 -8.53 15.84 16.43
N TYR A 40 -8.42 16.36 15.20
CA TYR A 40 -7.38 15.96 14.28
C TYR A 40 -6.06 16.64 14.64
N GLU A 41 -5.01 15.86 14.77
CA GLU A 41 -3.64 16.34 14.81
C GLU A 41 -2.99 16.05 13.46
N ILE A 42 -2.59 17.10 12.75
CA ILE A 42 -2.01 16.99 11.41
C ILE A 42 -0.58 17.48 11.44
N THR A 43 0.34 16.60 11.02
CA THR A 43 1.73 16.91 10.77
C THR A 43 1.98 16.90 9.27
N THR A 44 2.57 17.96 8.73
CA THR A 44 2.86 18.07 7.30
C THR A 44 4.32 18.29 7.02
N GLU A 45 4.80 17.65 5.96
CA GLU A 45 6.06 17.99 5.31
C GLU A 45 5.74 18.91 4.12
N ILE A 46 6.21 20.14 4.19
CA ILE A 46 5.97 21.20 3.18
C ILE A 46 7.28 21.54 2.49
N ILE A 47 7.26 21.41 1.16
CA ILE A 47 8.37 21.81 0.28
C ILE A 47 8.11 23.25 -0.18
N THR A 48 9.08 24.11 -0.01
CA THR A 48 9.05 25.50 -0.50
C THR A 48 10.20 25.74 -1.47
N ASN A 49 10.11 26.80 -2.23
CA ASN A 49 11.21 27.22 -3.13
C ASN A 49 12.08 28.31 -2.49
N ASP A 50 12.10 28.39 -1.15
CA ASP A 50 12.92 29.36 -0.44
C ASP A 50 14.34 28.82 -0.25
N LYS A 51 15.34 29.62 -0.58
CA LYS A 51 16.76 29.25 -0.44
C LYS A 51 17.19 28.97 0.98
N GLU A 52 16.49 29.53 1.98
CA GLU A 52 16.82 29.43 3.39
C GLU A 52 16.06 28.31 4.13
N SER A 53 14.93 27.87 3.59
CA SER A 53 14.10 26.81 4.19
C SER A 53 13.34 26.04 3.13
N GLU A 54 14.05 25.15 2.42
CA GLU A 54 13.42 24.31 1.36
C GLU A 54 12.38 23.35 1.93
N LEU A 55 12.53 22.95 3.19
CA LEU A 55 11.67 21.99 3.88
C LEU A 55 11.15 22.56 5.20
N GLN A 56 9.85 22.46 5.43
CA GLN A 56 9.19 22.84 6.68
C GLN A 56 8.33 21.70 7.20
N ILE A 57 8.47 21.38 8.50
CA ILE A 57 7.59 20.42 9.18
C ILE A 57 6.68 21.23 10.11
N LEU A 58 5.39 21.24 9.81
CA LEU A 58 4.39 21.99 10.55
C LEU A 58 3.33 21.07 11.15
N ASN A 59 2.90 21.40 12.37
CA ASN A 59 1.87 20.69 13.10
C ASN A 59 0.69 21.60 13.42
N THR A 60 -0.53 21.09 13.27
CA THR A 60 -1.75 21.78 13.66
C THR A 60 -2.72 20.82 14.32
N THR A 61 -3.60 21.37 15.18
CA THR A 61 -4.66 20.59 15.82
C THR A 61 -5.99 21.33 15.65
N SER A 62 -7.01 20.63 15.14
CA SER A 62 -8.32 21.24 14.88
C SER A 62 -9.46 20.23 14.93
N THR A 63 -10.70 20.71 14.89
CA THR A 63 -11.90 19.89 14.90
C THR A 63 -12.19 19.23 13.55
N SER A 64 -11.57 19.75 12.47
CA SER A 64 -11.67 19.19 11.12
C SER A 64 -10.33 19.28 10.36
N ILE A 65 -10.15 18.40 9.35
CA ILE A 65 -8.97 18.44 8.49
C ILE A 65 -8.91 19.75 7.69
N ASP A 66 -10.04 20.25 7.20
CA ASP A 66 -10.10 21.51 6.44
C ASP A 66 -9.63 22.70 7.29
N GLU A 67 -10.08 22.76 8.53
CA GLU A 67 -9.67 23.80 9.47
C GLU A 67 -8.17 23.68 9.81
N ALA A 68 -7.69 22.48 10.06
CA ALA A 68 -6.27 22.24 10.31
C ALA A 68 -5.38 22.70 9.14
N ILE A 69 -5.80 22.44 7.89
CA ILE A 69 -5.08 22.90 6.69
C ILE A 69 -5.11 24.44 6.57
N LYS A 70 -6.21 25.08 6.95
CA LYS A 70 -6.28 26.56 7.01
C LYS A 70 -5.35 27.13 8.08
N GLU A 71 -5.25 26.47 9.22
CA GLU A 71 -4.30 26.89 10.27
C GLU A 71 -2.85 26.74 9.79
N LEU A 72 -2.50 25.68 9.04
CA LEU A 72 -1.16 25.55 8.43
C LEU A 72 -0.80 26.79 7.58
N SER A 73 -1.78 27.31 6.83
CA SER A 73 -1.57 28.50 6.00
C SER A 73 -1.28 29.78 6.82
N LYS A 74 -1.59 29.77 8.12
CA LYS A 74 -1.24 30.88 9.03
C LYS A 74 0.16 30.72 9.64
N LEU A 75 0.69 29.49 9.66
CA LEU A 75 2.01 29.18 10.19
C LEU A 75 3.13 29.36 9.16
N THR A 76 2.79 29.39 7.89
CA THR A 76 3.74 29.61 6.79
C THR A 76 3.40 30.89 6.04
N ASN A 77 4.40 31.51 5.43
CA ASN A 77 4.21 32.66 4.52
C ASN A 77 3.79 32.23 3.10
N LYS A 78 3.45 30.94 2.91
CA LYS A 78 3.09 30.34 1.61
C LYS A 78 1.62 29.93 1.58
N LYS A 79 1.07 29.90 0.38
CA LYS A 79 -0.25 29.29 0.14
C LYS A 79 -0.08 27.78 0.15
N VAL A 80 -0.67 27.12 1.12
CA VAL A 80 -0.63 25.66 1.24
C VAL A 80 -1.28 24.97 0.05
N PHE A 81 -0.58 24.01 -0.56
CA PHE A 81 -0.96 23.34 -1.80
C PHE A 81 -0.86 21.82 -1.66
N ILE A 82 -2.02 21.13 -1.65
CA ILE A 82 -2.15 19.68 -1.39
C ILE A 82 -2.04 18.82 -2.67
N PRO A 83 -2.34 19.30 -3.90
CA PRO A 83 -2.41 18.45 -5.09
C PRO A 83 -1.17 17.61 -5.40
N HIS A 84 -0.04 17.91 -4.78
CA HIS A 84 1.21 17.14 -4.90
C HIS A 84 1.51 16.23 -3.71
N LEU A 85 0.50 15.97 -2.86
CA LEU A 85 0.64 14.99 -1.78
C LEU A 85 1.09 13.64 -2.37
N LYS A 86 2.16 13.07 -1.81
CA LYS A 86 2.75 11.78 -2.20
C LYS A 86 2.41 10.68 -1.21
N VAL A 87 2.41 11.05 0.07
CA VAL A 87 2.29 10.12 1.18
C VAL A 87 1.29 10.67 2.20
N LEU A 88 0.25 9.89 2.46
CA LEU A 88 -0.67 10.06 3.58
C LEU A 88 -0.40 8.96 4.60
N ILE A 89 -0.12 9.34 5.84
CA ILE A 89 0.13 8.41 6.93
C ILE A 89 -0.99 8.55 7.95
N ILE A 90 -1.59 7.43 8.33
CA ILE A 90 -2.60 7.38 9.38
C ILE A 90 -2.08 6.62 10.59
N THR A 91 -2.56 6.97 11.77
CA THR A 91 -2.19 6.33 13.02
C THR A 91 -3.21 5.26 13.45
N ASP A 92 -2.84 4.49 14.47
CA ASP A 92 -3.74 3.55 15.13
C ASP A 92 -4.99 4.22 15.72
N ASN A 93 -4.90 5.48 16.16
CA ASN A 93 -6.03 6.23 16.70
C ASN A 93 -7.12 6.48 15.64
N ILE A 94 -6.72 6.79 14.38
CA ILE A 94 -7.65 6.94 13.26
C ILE A 94 -8.44 5.65 13.02
N LEU A 95 -7.76 4.50 13.10
CA LEU A 95 -8.39 3.20 12.88
C LEU A 95 -9.30 2.79 14.05
N LYS A 96 -8.88 3.08 15.29
CA LYS A 96 -9.65 2.76 16.51
C LYS A 96 -10.96 3.55 16.61
N GLU A 97 -10.93 4.82 16.23
CA GLU A 97 -12.10 5.71 16.29
C GLU A 97 -12.94 5.64 15.00
N ASP A 98 -12.57 4.78 14.02
CA ASP A 98 -13.21 4.63 12.70
C ASP A 98 -13.50 5.97 12.00
N ILE A 99 -12.51 6.84 11.98
CA ILE A 99 -12.64 8.21 11.48
C ILE A 99 -12.66 8.22 9.95
N ASP A 100 -13.61 8.93 9.38
CA ASP A 100 -13.77 9.12 7.92
C ASP A 100 -12.84 10.22 7.36
N TYR A 101 -11.51 10.09 7.61
CA TYR A 101 -10.50 11.05 7.15
C TYR A 101 -10.43 11.19 5.63
N TYR A 102 -10.85 10.16 4.90
CA TYR A 102 -10.80 10.13 3.42
C TYR A 102 -11.86 11.06 2.79
N ASP A 103 -12.96 11.39 3.48
CA ASP A 103 -14.02 12.26 2.97
C ASP A 103 -13.50 13.66 2.60
N TYR A 104 -12.56 14.20 3.37
CA TYR A 104 -11.91 15.48 3.07
C TYR A 104 -11.28 15.50 1.68
N PHE A 105 -10.49 14.45 1.34
CA PHE A 105 -9.80 14.37 0.05
C PHE A 105 -10.77 14.15 -1.11
N LEU A 106 -11.86 13.41 -0.90
CA LEU A 106 -12.91 13.21 -1.91
C LEU A 106 -13.67 14.49 -2.23
N ARG A 107 -13.95 15.33 -1.24
CA ARG A 107 -14.68 16.60 -1.42
C ARG A 107 -13.79 17.72 -1.91
N ASN A 108 -12.50 17.64 -1.69
CA ASN A 108 -11.57 18.67 -2.15
C ASN A 108 -11.16 18.41 -3.60
N SER A 109 -11.85 19.09 -4.53
CA SER A 109 -11.62 18.97 -5.99
C SER A 109 -10.19 19.32 -6.44
N LYS A 110 -9.40 19.95 -5.59
CA LYS A 110 -8.00 20.31 -5.86
C LYS A 110 -7.03 19.23 -5.36
N SER A 111 -7.49 18.22 -4.63
CA SER A 111 -6.63 17.12 -4.18
C SER A 111 -6.33 16.16 -5.34
N SER A 112 -5.07 15.82 -5.53
CA SER A 112 -4.72 14.62 -6.30
C SER A 112 -5.20 13.41 -5.49
N MET A 113 -5.69 12.38 -6.16
CA MET A 113 -6.03 11.11 -5.52
C MET A 113 -4.93 10.06 -5.71
N ASN A 114 -3.82 10.47 -6.31
CA ASN A 114 -2.71 9.57 -6.66
C ASN A 114 -1.57 9.70 -5.63
N PHE A 115 -1.85 9.29 -4.41
CA PHE A 115 -0.86 9.19 -3.33
C PHE A 115 -1.02 7.87 -2.59
N TYR A 116 0.04 7.45 -1.92
CA TYR A 116 0.04 6.23 -1.13
C TYR A 116 -0.43 6.48 0.30
N VAL A 117 -1.12 5.50 0.87
CA VAL A 117 -1.60 5.54 2.26
C VAL A 117 -0.83 4.50 3.08
N TYR A 118 -0.31 4.93 4.23
CA TYR A 118 0.48 4.12 5.16
C TYR A 118 -0.10 4.17 6.56
N TYR A 119 0.25 3.18 7.33
CA TYR A 119 -0.01 3.11 8.76
C TYR A 119 1.28 3.28 9.56
N ILE A 120 1.17 3.96 10.71
CA ILE A 120 2.18 4.00 11.76
C ILE A 120 1.54 3.85 13.15
N ASP A 121 2.32 3.38 14.14
CA ASP A 121 1.96 3.55 15.54
C ASP A 121 2.04 5.04 15.90
N SER A 122 1.02 5.57 16.57
CA SER A 122 0.94 6.99 16.95
C SER A 122 2.13 7.47 17.81
N LYS A 123 2.80 6.54 18.51
CA LYS A 123 3.99 6.85 19.35
C LYS A 123 5.20 7.35 18.56
N ILE A 124 5.28 7.03 17.28
CA ILE A 124 6.43 7.41 16.43
C ILE A 124 6.12 8.58 15.48
N LYS A 125 4.88 9.09 15.47
CA LYS A 125 4.43 10.12 14.51
C LYS A 125 5.34 11.35 14.45
N ASP A 126 5.78 11.84 15.59
CA ASP A 126 6.56 13.08 15.68
C ASP A 126 8.00 12.95 15.15
N LYS A 127 8.44 11.72 14.91
CA LYS A 127 9.79 11.42 14.40
C LYS A 127 9.81 11.21 12.88
N ILE A 128 8.73 10.77 12.26
CA ILE A 128 8.68 10.27 10.87
C ILE A 128 9.31 11.25 9.87
N PHE A 129 8.94 12.54 9.94
CA PHE A 129 9.47 13.55 9.03
C PHE A 129 10.75 14.24 9.53
N LYS A 130 11.36 13.75 10.63
CA LYS A 130 12.56 14.32 11.25
C LYS A 130 13.76 13.37 11.27
N ILE A 131 13.62 12.17 10.69
CA ILE A 131 14.64 11.12 10.82
C ILE A 131 15.88 11.40 9.98
N ASN A 132 15.70 11.92 8.77
CA ASN A 132 16.81 12.26 7.89
C ASN A 132 17.27 13.70 8.15
N ASP A 133 18.44 14.05 7.64
CA ASP A 133 18.94 15.43 7.70
C ASP A 133 17.93 16.40 7.10
N GLU A 134 17.95 17.67 7.53
CA GLU A 134 16.98 18.71 7.14
C GLU A 134 16.85 18.93 5.61
N SER A 135 17.78 18.41 4.82
CA SER A 135 17.76 18.44 3.36
C SER A 135 16.96 17.31 2.71
N ASP A 136 16.66 16.23 3.44
CA ASP A 136 16.05 15.02 2.89
C ASP A 136 14.52 15.06 3.05
N LYS A 137 13.83 15.01 1.91
CA LYS A 137 12.37 14.97 1.84
C LYS A 137 11.89 13.56 2.22
N ASN A 138 11.54 13.36 3.49
CA ASN A 138 11.15 12.06 4.04
C ASN A 138 9.95 11.44 3.31
N SER A 139 8.95 12.23 2.90
CA SER A 139 7.80 11.75 2.14
C SER A 139 8.20 11.16 0.79
N LEU A 140 9.15 11.77 0.08
CA LEU A 140 9.66 11.24 -1.19
C LEU A 140 10.50 9.98 -0.97
N HIS A 141 11.22 9.89 0.13
CA HIS A 141 11.94 8.68 0.52
C HIS A 141 10.97 7.53 0.77
N ILE A 142 9.92 7.76 1.55
CA ILE A 142 8.86 6.78 1.84
C ILE A 142 8.16 6.30 0.55
N GLU A 143 7.82 7.22 -0.37
CA GLU A 143 7.24 6.88 -1.69
C GLU A 143 8.17 5.91 -2.43
N LYS A 144 9.46 6.24 -2.53
CA LYS A 144 10.46 5.40 -3.22
C LYS A 144 10.68 4.05 -2.54
N MET A 145 10.70 3.99 -1.21
CA MET A 145 10.82 2.73 -0.49
C MET A 145 9.74 1.73 -0.92
N LEU A 146 8.49 2.18 -1.07
CA LEU A 146 7.39 1.32 -1.50
C LEU A 146 7.54 0.89 -2.96
N GLU A 147 7.94 1.80 -3.85
CA GLU A 147 8.17 1.49 -5.26
C GLU A 147 9.30 0.46 -5.43
N PHE A 148 10.41 0.60 -4.71
CA PHE A 148 11.49 -0.38 -4.71
C PHE A 148 11.07 -1.71 -4.08
N ASN A 149 10.33 -1.68 -2.96
CA ASN A 149 9.83 -2.91 -2.36
C ASN A 149 8.98 -3.70 -3.36
N LYS A 150 8.06 -3.04 -4.06
CA LYS A 150 7.22 -3.66 -5.09
C LYS A 150 8.06 -4.30 -6.21
N GLN A 151 9.12 -3.63 -6.64
CA GLN A 151 9.96 -4.11 -7.76
C GLN A 151 10.91 -5.25 -7.39
N ILE A 152 11.27 -5.39 -6.11
CA ILE A 152 12.36 -6.29 -5.70
C ILE A 152 11.86 -7.40 -4.76
N PHE A 153 11.07 -7.04 -3.75
CA PHE A 153 10.69 -7.94 -2.66
C PHE A 153 9.21 -8.29 -2.67
N SER A 154 8.35 -7.35 -3.06
CA SER A 154 6.88 -7.45 -2.96
C SER A 154 6.39 -7.96 -1.60
N SER A 155 7.12 -7.65 -0.53
CA SER A 155 6.76 -8.03 0.84
C SER A 155 5.69 -7.10 1.44
N THR A 156 5.40 -5.99 0.77
CA THR A 156 4.40 -5.00 1.19
C THR A 156 3.55 -4.58 0.00
N THR A 157 2.23 -4.54 0.20
CA THR A 157 1.27 -4.13 -0.86
C THR A 157 1.17 -2.61 -0.91
N PRO A 158 1.38 -1.97 -2.05
CA PRO A 158 1.02 -0.57 -2.23
C PRO A 158 -0.48 -0.37 -2.00
N LEU A 159 -0.83 0.63 -1.21
CA LEU A 159 -2.20 1.06 -1.01
C LEU A 159 -2.33 2.49 -1.52
N THR A 160 -2.91 2.67 -2.70
CA THR A 160 -3.23 4.02 -3.18
C THR A 160 -4.48 4.54 -2.47
N PHE A 161 -4.65 5.86 -2.45
CA PHE A 161 -5.86 6.45 -1.89
C PHE A 161 -7.14 6.00 -2.63
N ILE A 162 -7.06 5.81 -3.94
CA ILE A 162 -8.18 5.28 -4.75
C ILE A 162 -8.54 3.86 -4.32
N ASP A 163 -7.54 3.00 -4.11
CA ASP A 163 -7.77 1.62 -3.65
C ASP A 163 -8.37 1.58 -2.24
N LEU A 164 -7.90 2.46 -1.36
CA LEU A 164 -8.46 2.62 -0.01
C LEU A 164 -9.94 2.98 -0.07
N VAL A 165 -10.29 4.00 -0.85
CA VAL A 165 -11.69 4.46 -1.00
C VAL A 165 -12.55 3.35 -1.61
N TYR A 166 -12.05 2.68 -2.65
CA TYR A 166 -12.72 1.54 -3.26
C TYR A 166 -13.04 0.46 -2.21
N LYS A 167 -12.04 0.03 -1.44
CA LYS A 167 -12.20 -0.99 -0.40
C LYS A 167 -13.12 -0.55 0.75
N LYS A 168 -13.13 0.73 1.10
CA LYS A 168 -14.05 1.29 2.13
C LYS A 168 -15.51 1.30 1.67
N LEU A 169 -15.76 1.54 0.39
CA LEU A 169 -17.11 1.66 -0.16
C LEU A 169 -17.69 0.32 -0.64
N GLU A 170 -16.85 -0.62 -1.02
CA GLU A 170 -17.29 -1.93 -1.49
C GLU A 170 -17.60 -2.88 -0.32
N PRO A 171 -18.71 -3.63 -0.37
CA PRO A 171 -19.03 -4.58 0.67
C PRO A 171 -18.09 -5.79 0.65
N GLY A 172 -17.78 -6.33 1.81
CA GLY A 172 -17.10 -7.63 1.93
C GLY A 172 -15.64 -7.62 1.50
N ILE A 173 -14.93 -6.51 1.75
CA ILE A 173 -13.47 -6.44 1.61
C ILE A 173 -12.88 -5.57 2.71
N ASP A 174 -11.88 -6.09 3.40
CA ASP A 174 -11.14 -5.36 4.43
C ASP A 174 -9.84 -4.78 3.88
N ILE A 175 -9.35 -3.71 4.51
CA ILE A 175 -8.18 -2.99 4.04
C ILE A 175 -6.93 -3.57 4.69
N ILE A 176 -5.89 -3.77 3.87
CA ILE A 176 -4.53 -4.05 4.32
C ILE A 176 -3.68 -2.80 4.10
N TYR A 177 -2.95 -2.37 5.13
CA TYR A 177 -2.14 -1.15 5.12
C TYR A 177 -0.65 -1.51 5.14
N PRO A 178 0.18 -0.88 4.31
CA PRO A 178 1.63 -0.90 4.46
C PRO A 178 2.03 -0.16 5.75
N VAL A 179 3.02 -0.68 6.46
CA VAL A 179 3.47 -0.16 7.75
C VAL A 179 4.85 0.47 7.63
N ILE A 180 4.99 1.68 8.17
CA ILE A 180 6.28 2.31 8.36
C ILE A 180 6.65 2.20 9.83
N GLU A 181 7.87 1.76 10.09
CA GLU A 181 8.49 1.69 11.41
C GLU A 181 9.79 2.50 11.44
N ILE A 182 10.27 2.76 12.64
CA ILE A 182 11.61 3.30 12.87
C ILE A 182 12.46 2.18 13.43
N LYS A 183 13.56 1.88 12.78
CA LYS A 183 14.57 0.95 13.27
C LYS A 183 15.87 1.69 13.58
N ASN A 184 16.55 1.27 14.65
CA ASN A 184 17.90 1.75 14.94
C ASN A 184 18.90 0.89 14.16
N ASN A 185 19.76 1.54 13.40
CA ASN A 185 20.85 0.92 12.68
C ASN A 185 22.15 1.69 12.95
N ASN A 186 23.06 1.11 13.72
CA ASN A 186 24.34 1.73 14.12
C ASN A 186 24.14 3.15 14.73
N ASP A 187 23.30 3.23 15.75
CA ASP A 187 22.97 4.46 16.50
C ASP A 187 22.25 5.55 15.68
N LYS A 188 21.77 5.22 14.47
CA LYS A 188 20.91 6.10 13.67
C LYS A 188 19.52 5.50 13.53
N ASP A 189 18.52 6.32 13.79
CA ASP A 189 17.14 5.96 13.48
C ASP A 189 16.95 6.02 11.95
N ILE A 190 16.37 4.96 11.36
CA ILE A 190 16.06 4.87 9.95
C ILE A 190 14.60 4.50 9.75
N LEU A 191 13.99 5.00 8.69
CA LEU A 191 12.68 4.56 8.24
C LEU A 191 12.78 3.14 7.68
N TYR A 192 11.84 2.29 8.05
CA TYR A 192 11.77 0.91 7.61
C TYR A 192 10.36 0.57 7.16
N LEU A 193 10.23 0.03 5.95
CA LEU A 193 8.96 -0.51 5.47
C LEU A 193 8.81 -1.92 6.04
N SER A 194 7.88 -2.05 6.98
CA SER A 194 7.64 -3.26 7.75
C SER A 194 6.51 -4.12 7.15
N ASN A 195 6.08 -5.12 7.93
CA ASN A 195 4.97 -5.99 7.59
C ASN A 195 3.66 -5.20 7.49
N GLN A 196 2.67 -5.80 6.84
CA GLN A 196 1.35 -5.20 6.66
C GLN A 196 0.46 -5.41 7.87
N ILE A 197 -0.53 -4.54 8.01
CA ILE A 197 -1.59 -4.70 9.02
C ILE A 197 -2.97 -4.55 8.39
N SER A 198 -3.98 -5.07 9.08
CA SER A 198 -5.37 -4.72 8.89
C SER A 198 -6.01 -4.39 10.23
N TYR A 199 -7.13 -3.70 10.23
CA TYR A 199 -7.88 -3.38 11.43
C TYR A 199 -9.32 -3.84 11.31
N LYS A 200 -9.75 -4.70 12.23
CA LYS A 200 -11.10 -5.27 12.22
C LYS A 200 -11.58 -5.54 13.63
N ASN A 201 -12.84 -5.21 13.93
CA ASN A 201 -13.46 -5.49 15.23
C ASN A 201 -12.63 -4.99 16.42
N ASN A 202 -12.14 -3.77 16.36
CA ASN A 202 -11.28 -3.13 17.36
C ASN A 202 -9.95 -3.87 17.62
N LYS A 203 -9.47 -4.64 16.64
CA LYS A 203 -8.23 -5.40 16.74
C LYS A 203 -7.32 -5.09 15.55
N LEU A 204 -6.05 -4.83 15.88
CA LEU A 204 -4.98 -4.76 14.90
C LEU A 204 -4.53 -6.19 14.56
N ILE A 205 -4.54 -6.52 13.28
CA ILE A 205 -4.15 -7.82 12.74
C ILE A 205 -2.89 -7.61 11.93
N THR A 206 -1.77 -8.19 12.39
CA THR A 206 -0.48 -8.09 11.73
C THR A 206 -0.25 -9.29 10.82
N PHE A 207 0.26 -9.06 9.63
CA PHE A 207 0.68 -10.10 8.69
C PHE A 207 2.19 -10.27 8.76
N THR A 208 2.68 -11.50 8.71
CA THR A 208 4.11 -11.79 8.54
C THR A 208 4.56 -11.45 7.12
N GLU A 209 5.87 -11.51 6.86
CA GLU A 209 6.40 -11.31 5.51
C GLU A 209 5.87 -12.35 4.53
N ASP A 210 5.86 -13.63 4.91
CA ASP A 210 5.34 -14.73 4.07
C ASP A 210 3.83 -14.58 3.82
N GLU A 211 3.05 -14.22 4.84
CA GLU A 211 1.62 -13.92 4.68
C GLU A 211 1.39 -12.72 3.75
N SER A 212 2.25 -11.70 3.82
CA SER A 212 2.18 -10.51 2.96
C SER A 212 2.55 -10.84 1.52
N ILE A 213 3.60 -11.63 1.29
CA ILE A 213 3.98 -12.12 -0.04
C ILE A 213 2.85 -12.98 -0.62
N THR A 214 2.28 -13.89 0.19
CA THR A 214 1.17 -14.75 -0.22
C THR A 214 -0.07 -13.93 -0.57
N TYR A 215 -0.40 -12.91 0.23
CA TYR A 215 -1.45 -11.95 -0.10
C TYR A 215 -1.19 -11.29 -1.47
N ASN A 216 0.04 -10.82 -1.71
CA ASN A 216 0.42 -10.17 -2.96
C ASN A 216 0.37 -11.11 -4.16
N ILE A 217 0.70 -12.40 -3.97
CA ILE A 217 0.50 -13.47 -4.96
C ILE A 217 -0.98 -13.58 -5.35
N LEU A 218 -1.85 -13.65 -4.36
CA LEU A 218 -3.29 -13.79 -4.57
C LEU A 218 -3.92 -12.51 -5.14
N ALA A 219 -3.49 -11.34 -4.71
CA ALA A 219 -3.97 -10.05 -5.20
C ALA A 219 -3.42 -9.65 -6.58
N ASN A 220 -2.48 -10.40 -7.16
CA ASN A 220 -1.76 -10.05 -8.40
C ASN A 220 -1.02 -8.71 -8.31
N THR A 221 -0.43 -8.38 -7.16
CA THR A 221 0.29 -7.13 -6.91
C THR A 221 1.81 -7.29 -6.91
N ILE A 222 2.31 -8.51 -7.17
CA ILE A 222 3.74 -8.80 -7.27
C ILE A 222 4.28 -8.40 -8.64
N ASP A 223 5.35 -7.61 -8.65
CA ASP A 223 6.22 -7.45 -9.82
C ASP A 223 7.37 -8.46 -9.76
N LYS A 224 8.04 -8.56 -8.61
CA LYS A 224 9.06 -9.58 -8.31
C LYS A 224 9.04 -9.88 -6.81
N SER A 225 9.29 -11.11 -6.44
CA SER A 225 9.49 -11.51 -5.04
C SER A 225 10.43 -12.69 -4.97
N SER A 226 11.04 -12.89 -3.82
CA SER A 226 11.90 -14.04 -3.56
C SER A 226 11.29 -14.90 -2.47
N ILE A 227 11.23 -16.21 -2.70
CA ILE A 227 10.79 -17.20 -1.72
C ILE A 227 11.88 -18.25 -1.55
N THR A 228 12.15 -18.62 -0.30
CA THR A 228 13.12 -19.69 0.01
C THR A 228 12.36 -20.94 0.43
N ILE A 229 12.73 -22.07 -0.13
CA ILE A 229 12.03 -23.34 0.06
C ILE A 229 13.02 -24.39 0.54
N ASP A 230 12.65 -25.12 1.57
CA ASP A 230 13.48 -26.20 2.12
C ASP A 230 13.45 -27.45 1.24
N CYS A 231 14.62 -28.08 1.12
CA CYS A 231 14.86 -29.36 0.45
C CYS A 231 15.82 -30.22 1.27
N ASP A 232 15.32 -31.21 1.98
CA ASP A 232 16.13 -32.24 2.70
C ASP A 232 17.26 -31.66 3.58
N ASN A 233 16.99 -30.68 4.45
CA ASN A 233 17.90 -29.90 5.31
C ASN A 233 18.78 -28.85 4.62
N GLU A 234 18.56 -28.60 3.36
CA GLU A 234 19.15 -27.53 2.56
C GLU A 234 18.01 -26.68 2.00
N SER A 235 18.31 -25.64 1.24
CA SER A 235 17.30 -24.76 0.68
C SER A 235 17.61 -24.30 -0.74
N PHE A 236 16.60 -23.80 -1.41
CA PHE A 236 16.77 -23.07 -2.67
C PHE A 236 15.88 -21.84 -2.69
N THR A 237 16.36 -20.77 -3.29
CA THR A 237 15.64 -19.52 -3.41
C THR A 237 15.14 -19.32 -4.84
N LEU A 238 13.89 -19.02 -4.94
CA LEU A 238 13.18 -18.72 -6.18
C LEU A 238 12.84 -17.24 -6.25
N GLN A 239 13.16 -16.60 -7.36
CA GLN A 239 12.64 -15.28 -7.70
C GLN A 239 11.45 -15.43 -8.64
N ILE A 240 10.28 -15.03 -8.17
CA ILE A 240 9.05 -14.97 -8.98
C ILE A 240 9.25 -13.92 -10.07
N GLN A 241 8.94 -14.28 -11.32
CA GLN A 241 9.08 -13.42 -12.50
C GLN A 241 7.74 -12.99 -13.07
N ASP A 242 6.76 -13.86 -12.99
CA ASP A 242 5.40 -13.61 -13.47
C ASP A 242 4.41 -14.40 -12.64
N ILE A 243 3.27 -13.79 -12.39
CA ILE A 243 2.20 -14.40 -11.63
C ILE A 243 0.83 -14.00 -12.19
N LYS A 244 -0.08 -14.95 -12.20
CA LYS A 244 -1.46 -14.71 -12.56
C LYS A 244 -2.40 -15.57 -11.72
N THR A 245 -3.09 -14.93 -10.78
CA THR A 245 -4.13 -15.58 -9.96
C THR A 245 -5.51 -15.19 -10.46
N LYS A 246 -6.39 -16.18 -10.59
CA LYS A 246 -7.80 -16.00 -10.95
C LYS A 246 -8.68 -16.73 -9.95
N TYR A 247 -9.77 -16.09 -9.57
CA TYR A 247 -10.79 -16.65 -8.71
C TYR A 247 -11.97 -17.19 -9.49
N LYS A 248 -12.64 -18.21 -8.94
CA LYS A 248 -13.89 -18.74 -9.47
C LYS A 248 -14.77 -19.26 -8.34
N TRP A 249 -15.97 -18.73 -8.23
CA TRP A 249 -16.98 -19.26 -7.33
C TRP A 249 -17.87 -20.26 -8.04
N LYS A 250 -17.99 -21.49 -7.54
CA LYS A 250 -18.85 -22.52 -8.12
C LYS A 250 -19.19 -23.57 -7.07
N LYS A 251 -20.50 -23.88 -6.92
CA LYS A 251 -21.00 -24.93 -6.01
C LYS A 251 -20.44 -24.76 -4.58
N ASP A 252 -20.55 -23.57 -4.02
CA ASP A 252 -20.08 -23.21 -2.67
C ASP A 252 -18.59 -23.45 -2.44
N LEU A 253 -17.82 -23.47 -3.50
CA LEU A 253 -16.37 -23.64 -3.47
C LEU A 253 -15.68 -22.44 -4.11
N PHE A 254 -14.79 -21.80 -3.36
CA PHE A 254 -13.93 -20.71 -3.81
C PHE A 254 -12.65 -21.32 -4.40
N ASN A 255 -12.57 -21.31 -5.74
CA ASN A 255 -11.41 -21.84 -6.43
C ASN A 255 -10.40 -20.72 -6.68
N ILE A 256 -9.16 -20.97 -6.27
CA ILE A 256 -7.99 -20.13 -6.50
C ILE A 256 -7.13 -20.83 -7.54
N ASN A 257 -6.91 -20.17 -8.68
CA ASN A 257 -6.12 -20.73 -9.78
C ASN A 257 -4.93 -19.81 -10.01
N SER A 258 -3.75 -20.22 -9.59
CA SER A 258 -2.50 -19.44 -9.68
C SER A 258 -1.53 -20.10 -10.66
N HIS A 259 -1.04 -19.30 -11.59
CA HIS A 259 0.06 -19.65 -12.50
C HIS A 259 1.26 -18.81 -12.13
N ILE A 260 2.40 -19.45 -11.82
CA ILE A 260 3.59 -18.82 -11.30
C ILE A 260 4.80 -19.29 -12.11
N ASN A 261 5.56 -18.33 -12.62
CA ASN A 261 6.84 -18.57 -13.25
C ASN A 261 7.96 -17.99 -12.39
N ALA A 262 8.98 -18.78 -12.09
CA ALA A 262 10.08 -18.35 -11.25
C ALA A 262 11.43 -18.82 -11.82
N LYS A 263 12.53 -18.18 -11.39
CA LYS A 263 13.89 -18.61 -11.62
C LYS A 263 14.58 -18.94 -10.32
N ILE A 264 15.48 -19.92 -10.32
CA ILE A 264 16.37 -20.20 -9.20
C ILE A 264 17.43 -19.10 -9.13
N THR A 265 17.61 -18.50 -7.95
CA THR A 265 18.61 -17.44 -7.69
C THR A 265 19.66 -17.87 -6.69
N ASP A 266 19.32 -18.82 -5.81
CA ASP A 266 20.27 -19.46 -4.89
C ASP A 266 19.92 -20.93 -4.73
N TYR A 267 20.93 -21.79 -4.55
CA TYR A 267 20.72 -23.23 -4.61
C TYR A 267 21.75 -24.00 -3.79
N GLU A 268 21.29 -24.68 -2.77
CA GLU A 268 22.11 -25.54 -1.92
C GLU A 268 21.67 -27.03 -1.96
N CYS A 269 20.52 -27.33 -2.60
CA CYS A 269 19.97 -28.69 -2.65
C CYS A 269 20.84 -29.68 -3.46
N LYS A 270 20.68 -30.95 -3.17
CA LYS A 270 21.46 -32.05 -3.80
C LYS A 270 20.89 -32.56 -5.13
N TYR A 271 19.85 -31.92 -5.67
CA TYR A 271 19.28 -32.35 -6.96
C TYR A 271 20.06 -31.77 -8.13
N ASP A 272 20.24 -32.56 -9.19
CA ASP A 272 20.91 -32.07 -10.42
C ASP A 272 19.93 -31.17 -11.20
N LEU A 273 20.30 -29.91 -11.35
CA LEU A 273 19.50 -28.93 -12.10
C LEU A 273 19.45 -29.18 -13.62
N ASN A 274 20.30 -30.08 -14.15
CA ASN A 274 20.27 -30.52 -15.54
C ASN A 274 19.31 -31.70 -15.76
N ASP A 275 18.82 -32.33 -14.68
CA ASP A 275 17.90 -33.45 -14.74
C ASP A 275 16.45 -32.97 -14.66
N ILE A 276 15.65 -33.39 -15.63
CA ILE A 276 14.23 -32.98 -15.73
C ILE A 276 13.40 -33.48 -14.53
N ASP A 277 13.69 -34.66 -14.01
CA ASP A 277 12.95 -35.22 -12.89
C ASP A 277 13.28 -34.50 -11.57
N SER A 278 14.52 -34.06 -11.43
CA SER A 278 14.97 -33.18 -10.35
C SER A 278 14.24 -31.83 -10.41
N LEU A 279 14.14 -31.18 -11.56
CA LEU A 279 13.38 -29.93 -11.73
C LEU A 279 11.91 -30.11 -11.37
N LYS A 280 11.25 -31.17 -11.84
CA LYS A 280 9.86 -31.47 -11.46
C LYS A 280 9.68 -31.69 -9.96
N LYS A 281 10.69 -32.25 -9.28
CA LYS A 281 10.67 -32.40 -7.83
C LYS A 281 10.73 -31.05 -7.13
N LEU A 282 11.57 -30.12 -7.58
CA LEU A 282 11.65 -28.76 -7.06
C LEU A 282 10.35 -27.99 -7.31
N GLU A 283 9.75 -28.09 -8.50
CA GLU A 283 8.45 -27.51 -8.81
C GLU A 283 7.37 -28.04 -7.86
N LYS A 284 7.36 -29.34 -7.58
CA LYS A 284 6.41 -29.97 -6.65
C LYS A 284 6.61 -29.46 -5.22
N LEU A 285 7.86 -29.28 -4.75
CA LEU A 285 8.15 -28.67 -3.46
C LEU A 285 7.64 -27.24 -3.42
N SER A 286 7.82 -26.47 -4.48
CA SER A 286 7.33 -25.11 -4.61
C SER A 286 5.81 -25.02 -4.57
N ILE A 287 5.11 -25.89 -5.30
CA ILE A 287 3.65 -26.00 -5.24
C ILE A 287 3.15 -26.31 -3.84
N ASN A 288 3.80 -27.25 -3.14
CA ASN A 288 3.40 -27.62 -1.78
C ASN A 288 3.62 -26.45 -0.82
N HIS A 289 4.75 -25.75 -0.91
CA HIS A 289 5.04 -24.57 -0.08
C HIS A 289 3.99 -23.48 -0.29
N ILE A 290 3.78 -23.05 -1.53
CA ILE A 290 2.79 -22.01 -1.85
C ILE A 290 1.37 -22.43 -1.44
N ASN A 291 1.00 -23.69 -1.63
CA ASN A 291 -0.31 -24.19 -1.20
C ASN A 291 -0.49 -24.11 0.30
N ASN A 292 0.53 -24.44 1.08
CA ASN A 292 0.50 -24.33 2.54
C ASN A 292 0.35 -22.86 2.96
N GLU A 293 1.12 -21.95 2.37
CA GLU A 293 1.05 -20.53 2.69
C GLU A 293 -0.32 -19.94 2.34
N ILE A 294 -0.92 -20.32 1.19
CA ILE A 294 -2.29 -19.92 0.84
C ILE A 294 -3.30 -20.42 1.89
N ASN A 295 -3.19 -21.66 2.33
CA ASN A 295 -4.09 -22.22 3.33
C ASN A 295 -3.93 -21.50 4.68
N ASN A 296 -2.69 -21.27 5.13
CA ASN A 296 -2.36 -20.54 6.35
C ASN A 296 -2.99 -19.14 6.34
N LEU A 297 -2.82 -18.40 5.23
CA LEU A 297 -3.40 -17.07 5.07
C LEU A 297 -4.93 -17.10 5.08
N ILE A 298 -5.56 -18.04 4.38
CA ILE A 298 -7.02 -18.18 4.35
C ILE A 298 -7.56 -18.54 5.73
N ASP A 299 -6.90 -19.45 6.45
CA ASP A 299 -7.31 -19.83 7.81
C ASP A 299 -7.20 -18.65 8.79
N LYS A 300 -6.15 -17.83 8.66
CA LYS A 300 -6.02 -16.59 9.43
C LYS A 300 -7.15 -15.60 9.11
N ILE A 301 -7.42 -15.36 7.82
CA ILE A 301 -8.51 -14.51 7.34
C ILE A 301 -9.85 -14.95 7.93
N LYS A 302 -10.13 -16.25 7.91
CA LYS A 302 -11.34 -16.83 8.50
C LYS A 302 -11.37 -16.66 10.01
N LYS A 303 -10.29 -17.01 10.70
CA LYS A 303 -10.18 -16.94 12.17
C LYS A 303 -10.39 -15.53 12.69
N ASP A 304 -9.80 -14.54 12.03
CA ASP A 304 -9.89 -13.14 12.43
C ASP A 304 -11.13 -12.44 11.84
N ASN A 305 -11.93 -13.15 11.02
CA ASN A 305 -13.07 -12.64 10.25
C ASN A 305 -12.69 -11.35 9.50
N ASN A 306 -11.51 -11.36 8.87
CA ASN A 306 -10.87 -10.21 8.24
C ASN A 306 -10.60 -10.51 6.75
N ASP A 307 -11.56 -10.17 5.90
CA ASP A 307 -11.54 -10.51 4.47
C ASP A 307 -10.71 -9.53 3.64
N VAL A 308 -9.41 -9.51 3.85
CA VAL A 308 -8.49 -8.66 3.08
C VAL A 308 -8.39 -9.07 1.60
N LEU A 309 -8.70 -10.32 1.28
CA LEU A 309 -8.73 -10.82 -0.12
C LEU A 309 -10.02 -10.44 -0.85
N GLY A 310 -11.07 -10.01 -0.13
CA GLY A 310 -12.37 -9.69 -0.72
C GLY A 310 -13.08 -10.92 -1.28
N ILE A 311 -13.01 -12.05 -0.59
CA ILE A 311 -13.72 -13.29 -0.98
C ILE A 311 -15.23 -13.03 -1.01
N GLU A 312 -15.77 -12.36 0.02
CA GLU A 312 -17.18 -11.97 0.07
C GLU A 312 -17.54 -11.02 -1.07
N ASN A 313 -16.70 -10.02 -1.34
CA ASN A 313 -16.90 -9.07 -2.44
C ASN A 313 -16.90 -9.79 -3.80
N TYR A 314 -16.01 -10.76 -3.99
CA TYR A 314 -15.99 -11.57 -5.21
C TYR A 314 -17.28 -12.36 -5.36
N ILE A 315 -17.76 -13.04 -4.30
CA ILE A 315 -18.99 -13.82 -4.31
C ILE A 315 -20.19 -12.92 -4.54
N TYR A 316 -20.27 -11.77 -3.86
CA TYR A 316 -21.29 -10.76 -4.06
C TYR A 316 -21.45 -10.36 -5.54
N LYS A 317 -20.33 -10.18 -6.25
CA LYS A 317 -20.32 -9.76 -7.66
C LYS A 317 -20.63 -10.91 -8.65
N HIS A 318 -20.42 -12.17 -8.26
CA HIS A 318 -20.48 -13.30 -9.19
C HIS A 318 -21.57 -14.33 -8.86
N ASP A 319 -22.22 -14.26 -7.70
CA ASP A 319 -23.30 -15.14 -7.31
C ASP A 319 -24.63 -14.40 -7.24
N LYS A 320 -25.56 -14.72 -8.16
CA LYS A 320 -26.89 -14.11 -8.18
C LYS A 320 -27.74 -14.45 -6.94
N ASN A 321 -27.39 -15.52 -6.22
CA ASN A 321 -28.09 -15.96 -5.02
C ASN A 321 -27.39 -15.46 -3.72
N TYR A 322 -26.39 -14.61 -3.85
CA TYR A 322 -25.72 -14.06 -2.69
C TYR A 322 -26.69 -13.34 -1.76
N ASN A 323 -26.57 -13.64 -0.47
CA ASN A 323 -27.31 -12.97 0.58
C ASN A 323 -26.36 -12.64 1.75
N LYS A 324 -26.15 -11.35 2.01
CA LYS A 324 -25.25 -10.85 3.05
C LYS A 324 -25.58 -11.42 4.44
N ASN A 325 -26.87 -11.61 4.77
CA ASN A 325 -27.28 -12.10 6.07
C ASN A 325 -26.92 -13.58 6.30
N ASN A 326 -26.74 -14.32 5.21
CA ASN A 326 -26.40 -15.76 5.24
C ASN A 326 -24.91 -16.02 5.03
N PHE A 327 -24.16 -14.99 4.55
CA PHE A 327 -22.73 -15.13 4.30
C PHE A 327 -21.97 -15.25 5.62
N LYS A 328 -21.08 -16.24 5.69
CA LYS A 328 -20.12 -16.42 6.79
C LYS A 328 -18.79 -16.84 6.21
N LEU A 329 -17.79 -15.99 6.33
CA LEU A 329 -16.44 -16.23 5.81
C LEU A 329 -15.85 -17.57 6.28
N ASN A 330 -16.11 -17.95 7.54
CA ASN A 330 -15.66 -19.22 8.13
C ASN A 330 -16.24 -20.48 7.43
N ASN A 331 -17.37 -20.34 6.76
CA ASN A 331 -18.02 -21.49 6.08
C ASN A 331 -17.49 -21.68 4.65
N ILE A 332 -16.73 -20.75 4.13
CA ILE A 332 -16.22 -20.82 2.74
C ILE A 332 -15.18 -21.93 2.65
N LYS A 333 -15.43 -22.88 1.74
CA LYS A 333 -14.44 -23.88 1.35
C LYS A 333 -13.62 -23.33 0.20
N ASN A 334 -12.32 -23.53 0.22
CA ASN A 334 -11.44 -23.16 -0.88
C ASN A 334 -10.76 -24.39 -1.50
N LYS A 335 -10.41 -24.26 -2.76
CA LYS A 335 -9.56 -25.20 -3.48
C LYS A 335 -8.50 -24.42 -4.25
N ASN A 336 -7.24 -24.76 -3.99
CA ASN A 336 -6.10 -24.13 -4.65
C ASN A 336 -5.65 -25.05 -5.81
N ASN A 337 -5.52 -24.45 -6.99
CA ASN A 337 -4.95 -25.07 -8.17
C ASN A 337 -3.74 -24.24 -8.57
N ILE A 338 -2.54 -24.74 -8.30
CA ILE A 338 -1.28 -24.02 -8.50
C ILE A 338 -0.53 -24.70 -9.63
N GLU A 339 -0.21 -23.94 -10.64
CA GLU A 339 0.71 -24.30 -11.71
C GLU A 339 1.98 -23.47 -11.49
N PHE A 340 3.10 -24.17 -11.31
CA PHE A 340 4.39 -23.56 -10.98
C PHE A 340 5.45 -24.06 -11.94
N ASN A 341 6.15 -23.15 -12.59
CA ASN A 341 7.20 -23.48 -13.56
C ASN A 341 8.52 -22.81 -13.17
N ILE A 342 9.58 -23.59 -13.10
CA ILE A 342 10.95 -23.09 -13.02
C ILE A 342 11.44 -22.83 -14.43
N ILE A 343 11.47 -21.55 -14.83
CA ILE A 343 11.79 -21.15 -16.22
C ILE A 343 13.28 -20.91 -16.45
N SER A 344 14.08 -20.87 -15.38
CA SER A 344 15.54 -20.71 -15.45
C SER A 344 16.18 -21.19 -14.15
N THR A 345 17.29 -21.90 -14.31
CA THR A 345 18.13 -22.39 -13.20
C THR A 345 19.36 -21.51 -12.94
N GLY A 346 19.46 -20.36 -13.62
CA GLY A 346 20.65 -19.51 -13.61
C GLY A 346 21.78 -20.06 -14.51
N GLU A 347 22.82 -19.27 -14.71
CA GLU A 347 24.05 -19.77 -15.39
C GLU A 347 24.96 -20.44 -14.36
N ILE A 348 24.57 -21.58 -13.81
CA ILE A 348 25.47 -22.41 -13.02
C ILE A 348 26.27 -23.26 -14.01
N ARG A 349 27.38 -22.73 -14.50
CA ARG A 349 28.43 -23.55 -15.11
C ARG A 349 29.25 -24.15 -13.97
N LYS A 350 29.00 -25.41 -13.62
CA LYS A 350 29.97 -26.23 -12.89
C LYS A 350 31.00 -26.78 -13.86
#